data_80af010470200ce64d67f62075e77c6f
#
_entry.id   80af010470200ce64d67f62075e77c6f
#
_cell.length_a   1.000
_cell.length_b   1.000
_cell.length_c   1.000
_cell.angle_alpha   90.00
_cell.angle_beta   90.00
_cell.angle_gamma   90.00
#
_symmetry.space_group_name_H-M   'P 1'
#
loop_
_entity.id
_entity.type
_entity.pdbx_description
1 polymer ?
#
loop_
_entity_poly.entity_id
_entity_poly.type
_entity_poly.pdbx_seq_one_letter_code
_entity_poly.pdbx_strand_id
1 'polypeptide(L)'
;YYFRFDEHRHTLVCSDRLYVQERIAGGPVLFSAQPEGDNPQPVLHSFRYSENVRTARQTQRDYSFKRPTYDQEHHLAGEALEHQGSSYERYDYPGRYKQSGAGRPFSESRLRGHRRDARVASVSGDDPRLIPGHAFALEGHPRADFNAWWRPVRVVHRGTQYAGQEEESADAPLGVSYDLRAELVPEDVEWRPAPLPRPRIDGPQIATVVGPAGEEIHCDEWGRVKVQFPWDREGRHDEFSTCWIRVAQNWAGADWGHMAIPRIGQEVIVDYLDGDCDQPIVTGRTYRATNRPPYALPDHKILSTIKSKEYKGSRANELRIDDTTAQISAALMSDHGASALRLGYLTHPRPEGGKPRGEGFELRTDEHGAVRAARGLLLSTEEQLRAGAGHLDRGVVVQVLEAALELARELGDYAGEHQGVGHDA
;
A
#
# COMPACT_ATOMS: atom_id res chain seq x y z
N TYR A 1 7.50 31.72 1.51
CA TYR A 1 6.63 32.73 0.91
C TYR A 1 6.92 34.10 1.53
N TYR A 2 6.56 35.17 0.79
CA TYR A 2 6.55 36.54 1.26
C TYR A 2 5.44 37.31 0.55
N PHE A 3 5.09 38.46 1.10
CA PHE A 3 4.12 39.36 0.47
C PHE A 3 4.87 40.51 -0.24
N ARG A 4 4.45 40.80 -1.48
CA ARG A 4 4.83 41.99 -2.21
C ARG A 4 3.64 42.93 -2.28
N PHE A 5 3.88 44.17 -1.91
CA PHE A 5 2.87 45.22 -1.91
C PHE A 5 3.22 46.23 -2.96
N ASP A 6 2.26 46.57 -3.75
CA ASP A 6 2.29 47.75 -4.66
C ASP A 6 1.06 48.61 -4.39
N GLU A 7 0.94 49.75 -5.05
CA GLU A 7 -0.14 50.72 -4.81
C GLU A 7 -1.55 50.14 -4.93
N HIS A 8 -1.72 49.03 -5.64
CA HIS A 8 -3.04 48.48 -5.96
C HIS A 8 -3.20 47.00 -5.62
N ARG A 9 -2.14 46.30 -5.25
CA ARG A 9 -2.16 44.84 -5.09
C ARG A 9 -1.31 44.33 -3.94
N HIS A 10 -1.86 43.35 -3.24
CA HIS A 10 -1.11 42.49 -2.35
C HIS A 10 -0.87 41.16 -3.06
N THR A 11 0.37 40.77 -3.27
CA THR A 11 0.73 39.54 -3.96
C THR A 11 1.46 38.61 -3.00
N LEU A 12 0.91 37.41 -2.76
CA LEU A 12 1.63 36.32 -2.08
C LEU A 12 2.57 35.65 -3.09
N VAL A 13 3.86 35.74 -2.88
CA VAL A 13 4.88 35.08 -3.68
C VAL A 13 5.32 33.81 -2.96
N CYS A 14 5.15 32.64 -3.61
CA CYS A 14 5.61 31.35 -3.13
C CYS A 14 6.72 30.84 -4.03
N SER A 15 7.80 30.32 -3.44
CA SER A 15 8.89 29.68 -4.16
C SER A 15 9.37 28.47 -3.37
N ASP A 16 9.74 27.42 -4.07
CA ASP A 16 10.39 26.24 -3.51
C ASP A 16 11.93 26.34 -3.52
N ARG A 17 12.46 27.46 -4.09
CA ARG A 17 13.91 27.71 -4.19
C ARG A 17 14.25 29.14 -3.81
N LEU A 18 15.24 29.32 -2.94
CA LEU A 18 15.67 30.64 -2.53
C LEU A 18 16.54 31.37 -3.56
N TYR A 19 17.41 30.66 -4.24
CA TYR A 19 18.37 31.28 -5.16
C TYR A 19 17.75 31.96 -6.40
N VAL A 20 16.47 31.69 -6.70
CA VAL A 20 15.76 32.37 -7.79
C VAL A 20 15.28 33.76 -7.40
N GLN A 21 15.41 34.14 -6.12
CA GLN A 21 15.03 35.46 -5.64
C GLN A 21 16.17 36.46 -5.87
N GLU A 22 15.81 37.68 -6.23
CA GLU A 22 16.76 38.76 -6.47
C GLU A 22 17.43 39.24 -5.18
N ARG A 23 18.37 40.16 -5.31
CA ARG A 23 18.98 40.89 -4.21
C ARG A 23 18.10 42.09 -3.86
N ILE A 24 18.14 42.52 -2.57
CA ILE A 24 17.42 43.74 -2.18
C ILE A 24 18.03 44.95 -2.85
N ALA A 25 17.20 45.93 -3.16
CA ALA A 25 17.64 47.23 -3.68
C ALA A 25 18.14 48.16 -2.56
N GLY A 26 18.88 49.22 -2.92
CA GLY A 26 19.26 50.30 -1.99
C GLY A 26 20.59 50.07 -1.26
N GLY A 27 21.46 49.21 -1.77
CA GLY A 27 22.81 49.01 -1.24
C GLY A 27 22.89 48.03 -0.04
N PRO A 28 24.06 47.93 0.64
CA PRO A 28 24.28 47.04 1.74
C PRO A 28 23.39 47.32 2.95
N VAL A 29 23.20 46.32 3.78
CA VAL A 29 22.60 46.46 5.12
C VAL A 29 23.74 46.71 6.11
N LEU A 30 23.59 47.76 6.89
CA LEU A 30 24.63 48.17 7.83
C LEU A 30 24.47 47.46 9.19
N PHE A 31 25.57 47.13 9.84
CA PHE A 31 25.61 46.64 11.20
C PHE A 31 26.17 47.72 12.15
N SER A 32 25.47 47.97 13.25
CA SER A 32 25.98 48.82 14.36
C SER A 32 25.58 48.22 15.69
N ALA A 33 26.55 47.84 16.50
CA ALA A 33 26.30 47.27 17.84
C ALA A 33 25.80 48.30 18.86
N GLN A 34 25.91 49.59 18.55
CA GLN A 34 25.46 50.69 19.41
C GLN A 34 24.33 51.43 18.71
N PRO A 35 23.07 51.04 18.94
CA PRO A 35 21.92 51.72 18.34
C PRO A 35 21.59 53.08 19.01
N GLU A 36 22.28 53.41 20.10
CA GLU A 36 22.06 54.66 20.83
C GLU A 36 22.81 55.79 20.18
N GLY A 37 22.09 56.60 19.45
CA GLY A 37 22.54 57.81 18.75
C GLY A 37 21.70 58.03 17.49
N ASP A 38 21.66 59.28 16.97
CA ASP A 38 21.02 59.65 15.72
C ASP A 38 21.66 58.86 14.54
N ASN A 39 21.34 57.60 14.39
CA ASN A 39 21.71 56.82 13.21
C ASN A 39 20.72 57.20 12.09
N PRO A 40 21.17 57.97 11.07
CA PRO A 40 20.27 58.44 10.04
C PRO A 40 19.86 57.33 9.04
N GLN A 41 20.40 56.14 9.22
CA GLN A 41 20.15 54.99 8.34
C GLN A 41 19.73 53.75 9.16
N PRO A 42 18.83 52.92 8.64
CA PRO A 42 18.46 51.63 9.26
C PRO A 42 19.67 50.71 9.43
N VAL A 43 19.73 50.01 10.56
CA VAL A 43 20.86 49.11 10.91
C VAL A 43 20.40 47.80 11.51
N LEU A 44 21.21 46.76 11.40
CA LEU A 44 21.15 45.61 12.27
C LEU A 44 22.02 45.87 13.52
N HIS A 45 21.46 45.77 14.70
CA HIS A 45 22.16 46.01 15.96
C HIS A 45 22.54 44.73 16.71
N SER A 46 21.99 43.58 16.28
CA SER A 46 22.34 42.27 16.86
C SER A 46 22.57 41.27 15.72
N PHE A 47 23.66 40.51 15.87
CA PHE A 47 24.01 39.44 14.95
C PHE A 47 24.59 38.28 15.78
N ARG A 48 23.85 37.14 15.78
CA ARG A 48 24.27 35.91 16.47
C ARG A 48 24.39 34.80 15.44
N TYR A 49 25.60 34.35 15.20
CA TYR A 49 25.86 33.22 14.29
C TYR A 49 26.03 31.93 15.06
N SER A 50 25.48 30.83 14.52
CA SER A 50 25.56 29.51 15.09
C SER A 50 25.90 28.49 14.03
N GLU A 51 26.80 27.59 14.33
CA GLU A 51 27.08 26.37 13.58
C GLU A 51 26.61 25.15 14.38
N ASN A 52 25.76 24.34 13.78
CA ASN A 52 25.18 23.19 14.45
C ASN A 52 25.59 21.90 13.74
N VAL A 53 25.97 20.90 14.51
CA VAL A 53 26.15 19.54 13.97
C VAL A 53 24.80 19.01 13.47
N ARG A 54 24.76 18.64 12.21
CA ARG A 54 23.57 18.14 11.53
C ARG A 54 23.93 16.93 10.69
N THR A 55 22.93 16.28 10.11
CA THR A 55 23.11 15.17 9.17
C THR A 55 24.16 15.54 8.11
N ALA A 56 25.26 14.79 8.07
CA ALA A 56 26.34 14.99 7.09
C ALA A 56 26.11 14.14 5.83
N ARG A 57 25.47 12.98 6.00
CA ARG A 57 25.19 12.04 4.91
C ARG A 57 23.74 11.58 4.99
N GLN A 58 23.04 11.60 3.88
CA GLN A 58 21.68 11.09 3.76
C GLN A 58 21.70 9.85 2.87
N THR A 59 21.23 8.73 3.41
CA THR A 59 20.97 7.52 2.67
C THR A 59 19.47 7.26 2.67
N GLN A 60 18.90 7.05 1.50
CA GLN A 60 17.49 6.69 1.35
C GLN A 60 17.35 5.46 0.49
N ARG A 61 16.53 4.53 0.94
CA ARG A 61 16.19 3.33 0.19
C ARG A 61 14.67 3.17 0.05
N ASP A 62 14.23 2.65 -1.09
CA ASP A 62 12.83 2.31 -1.30
C ASP A 62 12.70 0.93 -1.95
N TYR A 63 11.47 0.45 -2.06
CA TYR A 63 11.10 -0.82 -2.64
C TYR A 63 10.04 -0.64 -3.73
N SER A 64 10.24 -1.31 -4.87
CA SER A 64 9.26 -1.40 -5.94
C SER A 64 8.92 -2.86 -6.21
N PHE A 65 7.65 -3.24 -6.06
CA PHE A 65 7.21 -4.60 -6.37
C PHE A 65 7.36 -4.96 -7.87
N LYS A 66 7.42 -3.94 -8.74
CA LYS A 66 7.66 -4.13 -10.18
C LYS A 66 9.13 -4.47 -10.51
N ARG A 67 10.05 -4.13 -9.61
CA ARG A 67 11.48 -4.41 -9.72
C ARG A 67 12.04 -4.80 -8.35
N PRO A 68 11.64 -5.96 -7.81
CA PRO A 68 11.91 -6.30 -6.40
C PRO A 68 13.39 -6.54 -6.08
N THR A 69 14.19 -6.89 -7.07
CA THR A 69 15.64 -7.13 -6.94
C THR A 69 16.49 -5.89 -7.23
N TYR A 70 15.86 -4.81 -7.72
CA TYR A 70 16.59 -3.58 -8.03
C TYR A 70 16.84 -2.80 -6.75
N ASP A 71 18.11 -2.46 -6.50
CA ASP A 71 18.49 -1.64 -5.37
C ASP A 71 18.15 -0.16 -5.65
N GLN A 72 17.12 0.33 -4.95
CA GLN A 72 16.69 1.73 -5.01
C GLN A 72 17.30 2.52 -3.86
N GLU A 73 18.63 2.52 -3.75
CA GLU A 73 19.34 3.25 -2.72
C GLU A 73 20.08 4.46 -3.30
N HIS A 74 20.02 5.59 -2.60
CA HIS A 74 20.70 6.82 -2.96
C HIS A 74 21.43 7.39 -1.74
N HIS A 75 22.73 7.69 -1.95
CA HIS A 75 23.59 8.30 -0.95
C HIS A 75 23.99 9.70 -1.38
N LEU A 76 23.92 10.64 -0.44
CA LEU A 76 24.36 12.01 -0.66
C LEU A 76 25.13 12.52 0.57
N ALA A 77 26.21 13.24 0.31
CA ALA A 77 26.94 13.98 1.34
C ALA A 77 26.54 15.46 1.32
N GLY A 78 26.48 16.06 2.47
CA GLY A 78 26.28 17.50 2.61
C GLY A 78 27.52 18.28 2.20
N GLU A 79 27.30 19.50 1.76
CA GLU A 79 28.34 20.49 1.50
C GLU A 79 28.70 21.23 2.82
N ALA A 80 29.85 21.91 2.84
CA ALA A 80 30.31 22.73 3.96
C ALA A 80 30.27 21.99 5.31
N LEU A 81 31.14 20.98 5.45
CA LEU A 81 31.25 20.13 6.64
C LEU A 81 32.44 20.49 7.54
N GLU A 82 33.05 21.66 7.35
CA GLU A 82 34.30 22.07 8.04
C GLU A 82 34.13 22.12 9.55
N HIS A 83 32.91 22.42 10.03
CA HIS A 83 32.57 22.57 11.43
C HIS A 83 32.16 21.23 12.09
N GLN A 84 32.10 20.13 11.35
CA GLN A 84 31.63 18.84 11.86
C GLN A 84 32.28 17.65 11.17
N GLY A 85 32.17 16.46 11.77
CA GLY A 85 32.59 15.21 11.11
C GLY A 85 31.66 14.81 9.97
N SER A 86 32.22 14.15 8.95
CA SER A 86 31.47 13.65 7.78
C SER A 86 30.74 12.32 8.02
N SER A 87 30.88 11.72 9.21
CA SER A 87 30.33 10.40 9.55
C SER A 87 28.89 10.41 10.05
N TYR A 88 28.30 11.58 10.30
CA TYR A 88 26.92 11.69 10.79
C TYR A 88 25.93 11.33 9.68
N GLU A 89 25.64 10.03 9.57
CA GLU A 89 24.68 9.51 8.59
C GLU A 89 23.27 9.44 9.16
N ARG A 90 22.31 9.73 8.29
CA ARG A 90 20.89 9.40 8.46
C ARG A 90 20.44 8.45 7.38
N TYR A 91 19.92 7.28 7.79
CA TYR A 91 19.28 6.30 6.93
C TYR A 91 17.77 6.39 7.06
N ASP A 92 17.06 6.51 5.94
CA ASP A 92 15.59 6.55 5.89
C ASP A 92 15.07 5.44 4.97
N TYR A 93 14.16 4.61 5.52
CA TYR A 93 13.35 3.65 4.78
C TYR A 93 11.90 3.72 5.29
N PRO A 94 10.89 3.74 4.42
CA PRO A 94 10.95 3.89 2.97
C PRO A 94 11.32 5.32 2.53
N GLY A 95 12.06 5.42 1.42
CA GLY A 95 12.46 6.70 0.82
C GLY A 95 11.31 7.45 0.15
N ARG A 96 10.20 6.73 -0.13
CA ARG A 96 8.93 7.22 -0.71
C ARG A 96 9.05 7.70 -2.15
N TYR A 97 9.91 7.06 -2.92
CA TYR A 97 10.02 7.21 -4.37
C TYR A 97 9.90 5.85 -5.05
N LYS A 98 9.05 5.76 -6.08
CA LYS A 98 8.80 4.51 -6.80
C LYS A 98 9.64 4.38 -8.08
N GLN A 99 10.27 5.46 -8.51
CA GLN A 99 11.14 5.51 -9.66
C GLN A 99 12.54 5.96 -9.23
N SER A 100 13.57 5.24 -9.66
CA SER A 100 14.95 5.53 -9.28
C SER A 100 15.37 6.97 -9.60
N GLY A 101 14.92 7.51 -10.74
CA GLY A 101 15.22 8.90 -11.11
C GLY A 101 14.72 9.97 -10.14
N ALA A 102 13.70 9.67 -9.33
CA ALA A 102 13.20 10.57 -8.30
C ALA A 102 13.98 10.47 -6.98
N GLY A 103 14.73 9.39 -6.77
CA GLY A 103 15.39 9.11 -5.49
C GLY A 103 16.45 10.16 -5.13
N ARG A 104 17.32 10.54 -6.08
CA ARG A 104 18.36 11.55 -5.85
C ARG A 104 17.79 12.93 -5.51
N PRO A 105 16.87 13.53 -6.29
CA PRO A 105 16.25 14.81 -5.92
C PRO A 105 15.55 14.80 -4.57
N PHE A 106 14.89 13.70 -4.20
CA PHE A 106 14.25 13.54 -2.90
C PHE A 106 15.28 13.50 -1.75
N SER A 107 16.38 12.77 -1.95
CA SER A 107 17.45 12.70 -0.97
C SER A 107 18.15 14.05 -0.80
N GLU A 108 18.38 14.79 -1.88
CA GLU A 108 18.93 16.16 -1.84
C GLU A 108 18.03 17.12 -1.06
N SER A 109 16.74 17.15 -1.39
CA SER A 109 15.77 18.00 -0.71
C SER A 109 15.69 17.68 0.79
N ARG A 110 15.73 16.39 1.15
CA ARG A 110 15.67 15.94 2.54
C ARG A 110 16.94 16.29 3.30
N LEU A 111 18.12 16.05 2.70
CA LEU A 111 19.40 16.43 3.30
C LEU A 111 19.47 17.94 3.57
N ARG A 112 19.06 18.76 2.61
CA ARG A 112 19.00 20.23 2.76
C ARG A 112 18.04 20.63 3.89
N GLY A 113 16.88 20.00 3.98
CA GLY A 113 15.94 20.21 5.08
C GLY A 113 16.50 19.83 6.44
N HIS A 114 17.28 18.74 6.54
CA HIS A 114 17.95 18.34 7.77
C HIS A 114 19.13 19.28 8.15
N ARG A 115 19.71 19.95 7.18
CA ARG A 115 20.80 20.89 7.35
C ARG A 115 20.37 22.37 7.32
N ARG A 116 19.05 22.65 7.35
CA ARG A 116 18.48 24.00 7.25
C ARG A 116 19.05 25.01 8.24
N ASP A 117 19.49 24.55 9.39
CA ASP A 117 20.04 25.34 10.50
C ASP A 117 21.48 24.93 10.85
N ALA A 118 22.18 24.26 9.92
CA ALA A 118 23.59 23.89 10.12
C ALA A 118 24.48 25.15 10.26
N ARG A 119 24.22 26.18 9.47
CA ARG A 119 24.85 27.49 9.53
C ARG A 119 23.74 28.56 9.47
N VAL A 120 23.48 29.21 10.58
CA VAL A 120 22.38 30.19 10.70
C VAL A 120 22.78 31.39 11.50
N ALA A 121 22.37 32.57 11.09
CA ALA A 121 22.47 33.78 11.88
C ALA A 121 21.08 34.28 12.28
N SER A 122 20.94 34.70 13.53
CA SER A 122 19.78 35.40 14.05
C SER A 122 20.12 36.87 14.20
N VAL A 123 19.32 37.76 13.62
CA VAL A 123 19.58 39.20 13.64
C VAL A 123 18.37 39.97 14.15
N SER A 124 18.62 41.13 14.70
CA SER A 124 17.60 42.12 15.04
C SER A 124 18.06 43.50 14.58
N GLY A 125 17.10 44.33 14.22
CA GLY A 125 17.37 45.69 13.74
C GLY A 125 16.10 46.43 13.28
N ASP A 126 16.26 47.43 12.46
CA ASP A 126 15.19 48.28 11.97
C ASP A 126 15.21 48.49 10.44
N ASP A 127 15.96 47.68 9.68
CA ASP A 127 15.99 47.79 8.22
C ASP A 127 14.78 47.12 7.56
N PRO A 128 13.79 47.90 7.07
CA PRO A 128 12.54 47.33 6.54
C PRO A 128 12.70 46.64 5.18
N ARG A 129 13.88 46.73 4.53
CA ARG A 129 14.13 46.15 3.22
C ARG A 129 14.32 44.65 3.22
N LEU A 130 14.51 44.01 4.41
CA LEU A 130 14.74 42.58 4.50
C LEU A 130 13.47 41.82 4.12
N ILE A 131 13.56 41.01 3.08
CA ILE A 131 12.47 40.19 2.54
C ILE A 131 12.94 38.72 2.52
N PRO A 132 12.13 37.74 2.94
CA PRO A 132 12.50 36.33 2.85
C PRO A 132 12.90 35.94 1.43
N GLY A 133 14.05 35.28 1.30
CA GLY A 133 14.57 34.84 0.00
C GLY A 133 15.47 35.84 -0.71
N HIS A 134 15.38 37.13 -0.46
CA HIS A 134 16.19 38.15 -1.13
C HIS A 134 17.53 38.33 -0.44
N ALA A 135 18.63 38.19 -1.19
CA ALA A 135 19.96 38.31 -0.61
C ALA A 135 20.35 39.78 -0.39
N PHE A 136 21.17 40.03 0.63
CA PHE A 136 21.76 41.33 0.90
C PHE A 136 23.23 41.19 1.33
N ALA A 137 24.03 42.22 1.06
CA ALA A 137 25.36 42.32 1.59
C ALA A 137 25.33 42.96 3.00
N LEU A 138 25.98 42.36 3.98
CA LEU A 138 26.17 42.96 5.31
C LEU A 138 27.49 43.71 5.33
N GLU A 139 27.49 44.92 5.89
CA GLU A 139 28.69 45.72 6.08
C GLU A 139 28.75 46.30 7.53
N GLY A 140 29.95 46.64 7.96
CA GLY A 140 30.16 47.26 9.27
C GLY A 140 30.27 46.30 10.46
N HIS A 141 30.19 45.00 10.24
CA HIS A 141 30.36 44.03 11.34
C HIS A 141 31.83 43.91 11.75
N PRO A 142 32.16 43.86 13.09
CA PRO A 142 33.55 43.78 13.57
C PRO A 142 34.31 42.55 13.10
N ARG A 143 33.62 41.42 12.94
CA ARG A 143 34.17 40.22 12.32
C ARG A 143 34.07 40.36 10.78
N ALA A 144 35.22 40.40 10.13
CA ALA A 144 35.31 40.65 8.68
C ALA A 144 34.61 39.53 7.85
N ASP A 145 34.63 38.30 8.33
CA ASP A 145 34.00 37.15 7.67
C ASP A 145 32.46 37.20 7.67
N PHE A 146 31.86 38.02 8.53
CA PHE A 146 30.40 38.23 8.52
C PHE A 146 29.98 39.34 7.60
N ASN A 147 30.88 40.22 7.13
CA ASN A 147 30.65 41.19 6.08
C ASN A 147 30.59 40.47 4.72
N ALA A 148 29.53 39.73 4.52
CA ALA A 148 29.30 38.82 3.42
C ALA A 148 27.85 38.91 2.92
N TRP A 149 27.52 38.07 1.94
CA TRP A 149 26.16 37.99 1.41
C TRP A 149 25.35 36.99 2.25
N TRP A 150 24.22 37.49 2.74
CA TRP A 150 23.26 36.74 3.56
C TRP A 150 21.89 36.68 2.90
N ARG A 151 21.12 35.66 3.19
CA ARG A 151 19.76 35.47 2.68
C ARG A 151 18.80 35.18 3.84
N PRO A 152 17.78 36.04 4.06
CA PRO A 152 16.75 35.79 5.06
C PRO A 152 15.89 34.59 4.67
N VAL A 153 15.69 33.65 5.60
CA VAL A 153 14.77 32.52 5.48
C VAL A 153 13.47 32.76 6.26
N ARG A 154 13.56 33.63 7.25
CA ARG A 154 12.42 34.09 8.04
C ARG A 154 12.63 35.54 8.43
N VAL A 155 11.57 36.34 8.31
CA VAL A 155 11.58 37.74 8.78
C VAL A 155 10.29 37.99 9.55
N VAL A 156 10.41 38.67 10.68
CA VAL A 156 9.28 39.13 11.48
C VAL A 156 9.42 40.65 11.64
N HIS A 157 8.54 41.40 11.02
CA HIS A 157 8.43 42.83 11.18
C HIS A 157 7.41 43.15 12.25
N ARG A 158 7.73 44.07 13.15
CA ARG A 158 6.84 44.60 14.17
C ARG A 158 6.85 46.12 14.06
N GLY A 159 5.70 46.70 13.91
CA GLY A 159 5.54 48.15 13.86
C GLY A 159 4.36 48.59 14.74
N THR A 160 4.50 49.68 15.43
CA THR A 160 3.42 50.33 16.18
C THR A 160 3.35 51.78 15.75
N GLN A 161 2.18 52.19 15.31
CA GLN A 161 1.88 53.54 14.96
C GLN A 161 0.67 53.99 15.78
N TYR A 162 0.89 55.02 16.62
CA TYR A 162 -0.22 55.62 17.36
C TYR A 162 -0.92 56.63 16.49
N ALA A 163 -2.25 56.58 16.41
CA ALA A 163 -3.05 57.61 15.76
C ALA A 163 -3.02 58.89 16.64
N GLY A 164 -2.98 60.06 16.03
CA GLY A 164 -2.81 61.36 16.72
C GLY A 164 -3.93 61.72 17.73
N GLN A 165 -4.90 60.87 17.98
CA GLN A 165 -5.91 61.00 19.03
C GLN A 165 -5.49 60.46 20.39
N GLU A 166 -4.39 59.71 20.48
CA GLU A 166 -3.91 59.08 21.72
C GLU A 166 -2.74 59.86 22.36
N GLU A 167 -2.30 60.94 21.77
CA GLU A 167 -1.18 61.77 22.26
C GLU A 167 -1.48 62.49 23.59
N GLU A 168 -2.72 62.55 24.04
CA GLU A 168 -3.10 63.19 25.29
C GLU A 168 -3.14 62.26 26.51
N SER A 169 -2.82 61.00 26.38
CA SER A 169 -2.80 60.06 27.53
C SER A 169 -1.40 60.12 28.18
N ALA A 170 -1.34 60.49 29.43
CA ALA A 170 -0.08 60.73 30.22
C ALA A 170 0.81 59.51 30.40
N ASP A 171 0.37 58.31 30.02
CA ASP A 171 1.10 57.04 30.10
C ASP A 171 1.22 56.31 28.75
N ALA A 172 0.86 56.92 27.64
CA ALA A 172 1.03 56.27 26.32
C ALA A 172 2.51 56.33 25.88
N PRO A 173 3.12 55.22 25.42
CA PRO A 173 4.44 55.25 24.82
C PRO A 173 4.37 56.12 23.54
N LEU A 174 4.98 57.27 23.59
CA LEU A 174 4.98 58.26 22.48
C LEU A 174 5.86 57.77 21.35
N GLY A 175 5.30 57.77 20.11
CA GLY A 175 6.04 57.62 18.87
C GLY A 175 5.74 56.39 18.04
N VAL A 176 6.23 56.40 16.83
CA VAL A 176 6.24 55.26 15.93
C VAL A 176 7.44 54.38 16.26
N SER A 177 7.21 53.10 16.52
CA SER A 177 8.30 52.14 16.72
C SER A 177 8.29 51.09 15.62
N TYR A 178 9.46 50.69 15.18
CA TYR A 178 9.65 49.59 14.26
C TYR A 178 10.83 48.71 14.70
N ASP A 179 10.64 47.39 14.69
CA ASP A 179 11.63 46.36 15.06
C ASP A 179 11.49 45.20 14.05
N LEU A 180 12.61 44.66 13.69
CA LEU A 180 12.66 43.49 12.87
C LEU A 180 13.52 42.39 13.52
N ARG A 181 13.10 41.14 13.30
CA ARG A 181 13.92 39.97 13.60
C ARG A 181 13.97 39.07 12.38
N ALA A 182 15.17 38.57 12.07
CA ALA A 182 15.32 37.67 10.93
C ALA A 182 16.25 36.50 11.26
N GLU A 183 15.98 35.37 10.61
CA GLU A 183 16.89 34.22 10.52
C GLU A 183 17.52 34.24 9.14
N LEU A 184 18.85 34.15 9.09
CA LEU A 184 19.65 34.25 7.88
C LEU A 184 20.45 32.97 7.64
N VAL A 185 20.67 32.67 6.37
CA VAL A 185 21.67 31.67 5.95
C VAL A 185 22.67 32.34 5.01
N PRO A 186 23.90 31.84 4.86
CA PRO A 186 24.79 32.30 3.79
C PRO A 186 24.14 32.22 2.40
N GLU A 187 24.44 33.16 1.51
CA GLU A 187 23.78 33.22 0.20
C GLU A 187 23.97 31.93 -0.63
N ASP A 188 25.10 31.27 -0.47
CA ASP A 188 25.46 30.02 -1.17
C ASP A 188 24.66 28.78 -0.72
N VAL A 189 23.91 28.89 0.38
CA VAL A 189 23.14 27.77 0.94
C VAL A 189 21.80 27.62 0.19
N GLU A 190 21.61 26.52 -0.50
CA GLU A 190 20.30 26.10 -1.00
C GLU A 190 19.46 25.57 0.16
N TRP A 191 18.75 26.46 0.81
CA TRP A 191 17.96 26.16 2.01
C TRP A 191 16.63 25.48 1.65
N ARG A 192 16.22 24.54 2.49
CA ARG A 192 14.91 23.90 2.46
C ARG A 192 14.30 23.92 3.86
N PRO A 193 12.97 24.10 4.01
CA PRO A 193 12.32 23.97 5.32
C PRO A 193 12.41 22.56 5.88
N ALA A 194 12.12 22.42 7.16
CA ALA A 194 11.96 21.11 7.77
C ALA A 194 10.86 20.32 7.02
N PRO A 195 11.10 19.03 6.72
CA PRO A 195 10.04 18.19 6.20
C PRO A 195 8.86 18.16 7.18
N LEU A 196 7.67 18.45 6.69
CA LEU A 196 6.46 18.28 7.49
C LEU A 196 6.19 16.78 7.73
N PRO A 197 5.68 16.41 8.91
CA PRO A 197 5.23 15.05 9.15
C PRO A 197 4.11 14.73 8.15
N ARG A 198 4.23 13.58 7.49
CA ARG A 198 3.17 13.13 6.59
C ARG A 198 1.95 12.67 7.37
N PRO A 199 0.75 12.86 6.83
CA PRO A 199 -0.44 12.22 7.35
C PRO A 199 -0.25 10.71 7.43
N ARG A 200 -0.71 10.10 8.50
CA ARG A 200 -0.69 8.65 8.69
C ARG A 200 -2.11 8.16 8.86
N ILE A 201 -2.37 6.98 8.34
CA ILE A 201 -3.63 6.26 8.54
C ILE A 201 -3.36 5.15 9.54
N ASP A 202 -4.01 5.25 10.70
CA ASP A 202 -3.86 4.29 11.78
C ASP A 202 -4.95 3.22 11.64
N GLY A 203 -4.61 2.10 11.02
CA GLY A 203 -5.48 0.94 10.87
C GLY A 203 -6.17 0.82 9.50
N PRO A 204 -6.83 -0.33 9.27
CA PRO A 204 -7.49 -0.65 8.02
C PRO A 204 -8.80 0.13 7.81
N GLN A 205 -9.19 0.25 6.56
CA GLN A 205 -10.44 0.87 6.14
C GLN A 205 -11.25 -0.07 5.25
N ILE A 206 -12.56 0.09 5.27
CA ILE A 206 -13.45 -0.62 4.37
C ILE A 206 -13.58 0.17 3.05
N ALA A 207 -13.57 -0.55 1.93
CA ALA A 207 -13.82 0.01 0.61
C ALA A 207 -14.63 -0.95 -0.27
N THR A 208 -15.22 -0.44 -1.32
CA THR A 208 -15.93 -1.25 -2.33
C THR A 208 -15.12 -1.29 -3.62
N VAL A 209 -14.96 -2.48 -4.19
CA VAL A 209 -14.26 -2.65 -5.48
C VAL A 209 -15.10 -2.03 -6.59
N VAL A 210 -14.45 -1.26 -7.47
CA VAL A 210 -15.08 -0.52 -8.58
C VAL A 210 -14.37 -0.77 -9.91
N GLY A 211 -15.02 -0.39 -10.99
CA GLY A 211 -14.50 -0.50 -12.34
C GLY A 211 -15.47 0.01 -13.39
N PRO A 212 -15.21 -0.26 -14.69
CA PRO A 212 -16.05 0.20 -15.79
C PRO A 212 -17.49 -0.31 -15.70
N ALA A 213 -18.42 0.49 -16.17
CA ALA A 213 -19.83 0.11 -16.22
C ALA A 213 -20.05 -1.16 -17.05
N GLY A 214 -20.88 -2.09 -16.53
CA GLY A 214 -21.19 -3.36 -17.17
C GLY A 214 -20.09 -4.42 -17.04
N GLU A 215 -19.02 -4.15 -16.27
CA GLU A 215 -17.96 -5.12 -15.97
C GLU A 215 -18.17 -5.75 -14.59
N GLU A 216 -17.75 -7.00 -14.42
CA GLU A 216 -17.77 -7.70 -13.13
C GLU A 216 -16.38 -7.84 -12.49
N ILE A 217 -15.33 -7.89 -13.31
CA ILE A 217 -13.95 -8.06 -12.84
C ILE A 217 -13.08 -7.03 -13.56
N HIS A 218 -12.46 -6.15 -12.79
CA HIS A 218 -11.56 -5.15 -13.33
C HIS A 218 -10.23 -5.21 -12.58
N CYS A 219 -9.21 -5.72 -13.25
CA CYS A 219 -7.84 -5.81 -12.69
C CYS A 219 -6.81 -5.55 -13.77
N ASP A 220 -5.59 -5.28 -13.34
CA ASP A 220 -4.44 -5.20 -14.26
C ASP A 220 -3.65 -6.52 -14.30
N GLU A 221 -2.52 -6.52 -15.00
CA GLU A 221 -1.59 -7.65 -15.16
C GLU A 221 -1.05 -8.22 -13.84
N TRP A 222 -1.12 -7.45 -12.75
CA TRP A 222 -0.67 -7.83 -11.40
C TRP A 222 -1.81 -8.26 -10.48
N GLY A 223 -3.03 -8.36 -11.00
CA GLY A 223 -4.22 -8.66 -10.20
C GLY A 223 -4.60 -7.55 -9.23
N ARG A 224 -4.16 -6.30 -9.47
CA ARG A 224 -4.55 -5.13 -8.69
C ARG A 224 -5.96 -4.71 -9.03
N VAL A 225 -6.64 -4.11 -8.08
CA VAL A 225 -8.02 -3.62 -8.22
C VAL A 225 -8.10 -2.13 -7.91
N LYS A 226 -9.22 -1.53 -8.24
CA LYS A 226 -9.58 -0.17 -7.86
C LYS A 226 -10.76 -0.20 -6.92
N VAL A 227 -10.82 0.74 -5.99
CA VAL A 227 -11.83 0.79 -4.96
C VAL A 227 -12.44 2.18 -4.80
N GLN A 228 -13.60 2.26 -4.17
CA GLN A 228 -14.23 3.48 -3.70
C GLN A 228 -14.33 3.43 -2.18
N PHE A 229 -13.76 4.43 -1.50
CA PHE A 229 -13.90 4.57 -0.06
C PHE A 229 -15.22 5.25 0.33
N PRO A 230 -15.87 4.86 1.44
CA PRO A 230 -17.13 5.47 1.88
C PRO A 230 -17.04 6.97 2.23
N TRP A 231 -15.86 7.42 2.64
CA TRP A 231 -15.60 8.83 2.98
C TRP A 231 -15.34 9.71 1.76
N ASP A 232 -15.01 9.11 0.60
CA ASP A 232 -14.74 9.85 -0.62
C ASP A 232 -16.05 10.37 -1.24
N ARG A 233 -16.33 11.64 -1.01
CA ARG A 233 -17.54 12.33 -1.45
C ARG A 233 -17.55 12.69 -2.94
N GLU A 234 -16.38 12.72 -3.57
CA GLU A 234 -16.18 13.13 -4.96
C GLU A 234 -16.00 11.93 -5.90
N GLY A 235 -15.86 10.74 -5.33
CA GLY A 235 -15.67 9.50 -6.08
C GLY A 235 -16.87 9.17 -6.97
N ARG A 236 -16.59 8.71 -8.18
CA ARG A 236 -17.59 8.38 -9.21
C ARG A 236 -18.03 6.93 -9.20
N HIS A 237 -17.46 6.10 -8.33
CA HIS A 237 -17.67 4.66 -8.29
C HIS A 237 -17.34 3.95 -9.62
N ASP A 238 -16.30 4.39 -10.30
CA ASP A 238 -15.84 3.91 -11.60
C ASP A 238 -14.34 3.53 -11.58
N GLU A 239 -13.77 3.23 -12.73
CA GLU A 239 -12.36 2.90 -12.93
C GLU A 239 -11.38 4.04 -12.62
N PHE A 240 -11.86 5.23 -12.31
CA PHE A 240 -11.04 6.40 -11.98
C PHE A 240 -11.06 6.74 -10.49
N SER A 241 -11.81 6.01 -9.66
CA SER A 241 -11.99 6.30 -8.24
C SER A 241 -10.69 6.23 -7.43
N THR A 242 -9.76 5.32 -7.74
CA THR A 242 -8.46 5.23 -7.07
C THR A 242 -7.34 4.84 -8.03
N CYS A 243 -6.09 4.85 -7.52
CA CYS A 243 -4.99 4.14 -8.14
C CYS A 243 -5.20 2.61 -8.10
N TRP A 244 -4.37 1.85 -8.81
CA TRP A 244 -4.32 0.41 -8.73
C TRP A 244 -3.77 -0.06 -7.38
N ILE A 245 -4.56 -0.83 -6.64
CA ILE A 245 -4.23 -1.33 -5.30
C ILE A 245 -3.95 -2.83 -5.37
N ARG A 246 -2.80 -3.27 -4.82
CA ARG A 246 -2.44 -4.70 -4.75
C ARG A 246 -3.40 -5.45 -3.85
N VAL A 247 -3.64 -6.72 -4.18
CA VAL A 247 -4.48 -7.62 -3.40
C VAL A 247 -3.61 -8.72 -2.80
N ALA A 248 -3.63 -8.87 -1.49
CA ALA A 248 -3.00 -10.00 -0.82
C ALA A 248 -3.71 -11.31 -1.22
N GLN A 249 -2.93 -12.36 -1.47
CA GLN A 249 -3.40 -13.70 -1.74
C GLN A 249 -2.88 -14.62 -0.64
N ASN A 250 -3.62 -15.66 -0.32
CA ASN A 250 -3.24 -16.62 0.73
C ASN A 250 -1.94 -17.37 0.38
N TRP A 251 -1.64 -17.49 -0.91
CA TRP A 251 -0.47 -18.18 -1.43
C TRP A 251 -0.07 -17.54 -2.76
N ALA A 252 1.15 -17.03 -2.86
CA ALA A 252 1.64 -16.31 -4.04
C ALA A 252 3.10 -16.71 -4.33
N GLY A 253 3.30 -17.49 -5.38
CA GLY A 253 4.61 -17.89 -5.89
C GLY A 253 4.83 -17.41 -7.32
N ALA A 254 5.90 -17.87 -7.95
CA ALA A 254 6.22 -17.59 -9.36
C ALA A 254 5.41 -18.57 -10.23
N ASP A 255 4.37 -18.08 -10.86
CA ASP A 255 3.42 -18.82 -11.71
C ASP A 255 2.62 -19.92 -11.00
N TRP A 256 2.56 -19.90 -9.67
CA TRP A 256 1.76 -20.82 -8.87
C TRP A 256 1.24 -20.15 -7.58
N GLY A 257 0.16 -20.68 -7.03
CA GLY A 257 -0.47 -20.18 -5.81
C GLY A 257 -1.99 -20.12 -5.88
N HIS A 258 -2.58 -19.33 -4.99
CA HIS A 258 -4.01 -19.05 -4.95
C HIS A 258 -4.30 -17.69 -5.60
N MET A 259 -5.19 -17.68 -6.58
CA MET A 259 -5.60 -16.46 -7.25
C MET A 259 -7.12 -16.30 -7.21
N ALA A 260 -7.60 -15.29 -6.51
CA ALA A 260 -9.01 -14.90 -6.50
C ALA A 260 -9.11 -13.37 -6.51
N ILE A 261 -9.41 -12.80 -7.68
CA ILE A 261 -9.52 -11.35 -7.84
C ILE A 261 -10.84 -10.87 -7.22
N PRO A 262 -10.83 -9.83 -6.36
CA PRO A 262 -12.05 -9.20 -5.88
C PRO A 262 -12.87 -8.64 -7.04
N ARG A 263 -14.18 -8.88 -7.03
CA ARG A 263 -15.09 -8.43 -8.10
C ARG A 263 -15.70 -7.09 -7.76
N ILE A 264 -16.10 -6.35 -8.78
CA ILE A 264 -16.81 -5.07 -8.65
C ILE A 264 -18.03 -5.26 -7.74
N GLY A 265 -18.22 -4.34 -6.79
CA GLY A 265 -19.27 -4.39 -5.78
C GLY A 265 -18.92 -5.16 -4.51
N GLN A 266 -17.84 -5.93 -4.47
CA GLN A 266 -17.39 -6.61 -3.26
C GLN A 266 -16.77 -5.61 -2.27
N GLU A 267 -16.98 -5.87 -0.99
CA GLU A 267 -16.37 -5.14 0.10
C GLU A 267 -15.00 -5.74 0.42
N VAL A 268 -14.01 -4.86 0.57
CA VAL A 268 -12.62 -5.22 0.85
C VAL A 268 -12.10 -4.42 2.04
N ILE A 269 -11.15 -5.01 2.74
CA ILE A 269 -10.37 -4.38 3.79
C ILE A 269 -9.09 -3.84 3.15
N VAL A 270 -8.88 -2.53 3.25
CA VAL A 270 -7.68 -1.85 2.75
C VAL A 270 -6.84 -1.43 3.94
N ASP A 271 -5.61 -1.89 3.97
CA ASP A 271 -4.59 -1.48 4.92
C ASP A 271 -3.55 -0.62 4.23
N TYR A 272 -2.66 0.01 5.00
CA TYR A 272 -1.67 0.95 4.48
C TYR A 272 -0.27 0.58 4.98
N LEU A 273 0.63 0.30 4.05
CA LEU A 273 2.01 -0.06 4.41
C LEU A 273 2.67 1.11 5.15
N ASP A 274 3.19 0.85 6.35
CA ASP A 274 3.76 1.86 7.25
C ASP A 274 2.81 3.03 7.61
N GLY A 275 1.51 2.84 7.46
CA GLY A 275 0.52 3.89 7.64
C GLY A 275 0.55 4.97 6.55
N ASP A 276 1.21 4.72 5.42
CA ASP A 276 1.34 5.67 4.32
C ASP A 276 0.10 5.63 3.42
N CYS A 277 -0.65 6.73 3.38
CA CYS A 277 -1.86 6.87 2.55
C CYS A 277 -1.60 6.62 1.06
N ASP A 278 -0.36 6.77 0.59
CA ASP A 278 0.04 6.52 -0.79
C ASP A 278 0.38 5.04 -1.07
N GLN A 279 0.31 4.16 -0.05
CA GLN A 279 0.64 2.75 -0.17
C GLN A 279 -0.46 1.82 0.33
N PRO A 280 -1.67 1.90 -0.24
CA PRO A 280 -2.76 1.01 0.12
C PRO A 280 -2.50 -0.43 -0.38
N ILE A 281 -3.03 -1.40 0.36
CA ILE A 281 -3.05 -2.81 0.01
C ILE A 281 -4.35 -3.45 0.49
N VAL A 282 -5.03 -4.21 -0.36
CA VAL A 282 -6.18 -5.02 0.05
C VAL A 282 -5.68 -6.24 0.80
N THR A 283 -6.06 -6.39 2.07
CA THR A 283 -5.65 -7.47 2.97
C THR A 283 -6.74 -8.49 3.23
N GLY A 284 -8.01 -8.15 2.97
CA GLY A 284 -9.13 -9.04 3.24
C GLY A 284 -10.40 -8.65 2.49
N ARG A 285 -11.44 -9.46 2.73
CA ARG A 285 -12.80 -9.28 2.18
C ARG A 285 -13.81 -9.57 3.27
N THR A 286 -14.95 -8.88 3.23
CA THR A 286 -16.05 -9.09 4.16
C THR A 286 -17.35 -9.26 3.42
N TYR A 287 -18.27 -10.00 4.04
CA TYR A 287 -19.64 -10.03 3.60
C TYR A 287 -20.41 -8.82 4.13
N ARG A 288 -21.42 -8.38 3.39
CA ARG A 288 -22.31 -7.30 3.77
C ARG A 288 -23.74 -7.59 3.35
N ALA A 289 -24.67 -6.72 3.67
CA ALA A 289 -26.10 -6.93 3.41
C ALA A 289 -26.41 -7.22 1.92
N THR A 290 -25.66 -6.62 0.99
CA THR A 290 -25.82 -6.84 -0.47
C THR A 290 -24.97 -7.98 -1.02
N ASN A 291 -23.94 -8.43 -0.29
CA ASN A 291 -23.04 -9.53 -0.66
C ASN A 291 -23.04 -10.55 0.48
N ARG A 292 -24.05 -11.39 0.52
CA ARG A 292 -24.25 -12.38 1.59
C ARG A 292 -23.36 -13.61 1.42
N PRO A 293 -23.10 -14.36 2.50
CA PRO A 293 -22.44 -15.67 2.43
C PRO A 293 -23.18 -16.63 1.50
N PRO A 294 -22.48 -17.64 0.92
CA PRO A 294 -23.04 -18.61 -0.02
C PRO A 294 -24.23 -19.40 0.52
N TYR A 295 -24.34 -19.53 1.83
CA TYR A 295 -25.40 -20.23 2.54
C TYR A 295 -26.02 -19.34 3.62
N ALA A 296 -27.29 -19.53 3.88
CA ALA A 296 -27.99 -18.78 4.92
C ALA A 296 -27.40 -19.06 6.31
N LEU A 297 -26.97 -18.02 6.99
CA LEU A 297 -26.50 -18.11 8.38
C LEU A 297 -27.61 -17.61 9.32
N PRO A 298 -27.71 -18.15 10.54
CA PRO A 298 -26.83 -19.15 11.18
C PRO A 298 -27.13 -20.61 10.84
N ASP A 299 -28.16 -20.91 10.05
CA ASP A 299 -28.68 -22.29 9.83
C ASP A 299 -27.60 -23.23 9.25
N HIS A 300 -26.74 -22.73 8.38
CA HIS A 300 -25.68 -23.50 7.71
C HIS A 300 -24.28 -23.19 8.26
N LYS A 301 -24.14 -22.77 9.51
CA LYS A 301 -22.86 -22.40 10.14
C LYS A 301 -21.81 -23.52 10.15
N ILE A 302 -22.24 -24.77 9.98
CA ILE A 302 -21.39 -25.95 9.98
C ILE A 302 -20.70 -26.21 8.62
N LEU A 303 -21.15 -25.52 7.55
CA LEU A 303 -20.58 -25.67 6.23
C LEU A 303 -19.36 -24.78 6.04
N SER A 304 -18.30 -25.35 5.45
CA SER A 304 -17.17 -24.62 4.91
C SER A 304 -17.17 -24.75 3.38
N THR A 305 -17.00 -23.62 2.66
CA THR A 305 -17.09 -23.67 1.20
C THR A 305 -16.22 -22.64 0.50
N ILE A 306 -15.72 -23.03 -0.69
CA ILE A 306 -15.19 -22.12 -1.72
C ILE A 306 -16.13 -22.21 -2.91
N LYS A 307 -16.97 -21.18 -3.09
CA LYS A 307 -17.97 -21.13 -4.17
C LYS A 307 -17.65 -20.01 -5.13
N SER A 308 -17.45 -20.34 -6.40
CA SER A 308 -17.25 -19.39 -7.48
C SER A 308 -18.58 -18.84 -8.00
N LYS A 309 -18.50 -17.87 -8.90
CA LYS A 309 -19.63 -17.38 -9.70
C LYS A 309 -19.20 -17.28 -11.16
N GLU A 310 -20.01 -17.78 -12.07
CA GLU A 310 -19.81 -17.65 -13.50
C GLU A 310 -19.68 -16.16 -13.88
N TYR A 311 -18.72 -15.85 -14.76
CA TYR A 311 -18.54 -14.49 -15.29
C TYR A 311 -19.75 -14.09 -16.13
N LYS A 312 -20.39 -12.99 -15.77
CA LYS A 312 -21.65 -12.49 -16.38
C LYS A 312 -22.79 -13.54 -16.43
N GLY A 313 -22.73 -14.55 -15.59
CA GLY A 313 -23.73 -15.61 -15.47
C GLY A 313 -24.12 -15.87 -14.01
N SER A 314 -24.87 -16.97 -13.79
CA SER A 314 -25.40 -17.34 -12.45
C SER A 314 -24.88 -18.67 -11.92
N ARG A 315 -24.24 -19.50 -12.77
CA ARG A 315 -23.74 -20.83 -12.37
C ARG A 315 -22.51 -20.71 -11.49
N ALA A 316 -22.18 -21.77 -10.78
CA ALA A 316 -21.08 -21.84 -9.83
C ALA A 316 -20.27 -23.13 -9.96
N ASN A 317 -19.02 -23.09 -9.52
CA ASN A 317 -18.26 -24.25 -9.08
C ASN A 317 -18.07 -24.14 -7.57
N GLU A 318 -18.07 -25.28 -6.87
CA GLU A 318 -18.01 -25.28 -5.42
C GLU A 318 -17.15 -26.44 -4.89
N LEU A 319 -16.24 -26.13 -3.98
CA LEU A 319 -15.67 -27.09 -3.04
C LEU A 319 -16.36 -26.89 -1.70
N ARG A 320 -17.08 -27.91 -1.21
CA ARG A 320 -17.84 -27.86 0.04
C ARG A 320 -17.40 -28.96 1.00
N ILE A 321 -17.31 -28.61 2.27
CA ILE A 321 -17.07 -29.50 3.38
C ILE A 321 -18.27 -29.32 4.34
N ASP A 322 -18.87 -30.45 4.76
CA ASP A 322 -20.01 -30.47 5.67
C ASP A 322 -19.62 -31.33 6.90
N ASP A 323 -19.49 -30.67 8.03
CA ASP A 323 -19.05 -31.29 9.29
C ASP A 323 -20.23 -31.66 10.20
N THR A 324 -21.42 -31.96 9.62
CA THR A 324 -22.58 -32.42 10.39
C THR A 324 -22.24 -33.69 11.17
N THR A 325 -22.53 -33.67 12.45
CA THR A 325 -22.26 -34.82 13.37
C THR A 325 -22.83 -36.11 12.80
N ALA A 326 -22.00 -37.14 12.69
CA ALA A 326 -22.30 -38.43 12.10
C ALA A 326 -22.72 -38.41 10.62
N GLN A 327 -22.57 -37.27 9.93
CA GLN A 327 -22.95 -37.10 8.53
C GLN A 327 -21.90 -36.26 7.74
N ILE A 328 -20.64 -36.44 8.10
CA ILE A 328 -19.55 -35.67 7.44
C ILE A 328 -19.50 -35.97 5.95
N SER A 329 -19.31 -34.96 5.15
CA SER A 329 -19.16 -35.09 3.70
C SER A 329 -18.28 -34.03 3.07
N ALA A 330 -17.69 -34.36 1.92
CA ALA A 330 -16.99 -33.43 1.06
C ALA A 330 -17.51 -33.52 -0.38
N ALA A 331 -17.57 -32.38 -1.08
CA ALA A 331 -18.04 -32.36 -2.46
C ALA A 331 -17.24 -31.35 -3.31
N LEU A 332 -16.87 -31.78 -4.52
CA LEU A 332 -16.42 -30.91 -5.59
C LEU A 332 -17.51 -30.92 -6.68
N MET A 333 -18.07 -29.77 -6.94
CA MET A 333 -19.27 -29.64 -7.77
C MET A 333 -19.11 -28.57 -8.86
N SER A 334 -19.80 -28.78 -9.98
CA SER A 334 -19.98 -27.78 -11.03
C SER A 334 -21.45 -27.76 -11.46
N ASP A 335 -22.03 -26.57 -11.56
CA ASP A 335 -23.40 -26.39 -12.09
C ASP A 335 -23.50 -26.73 -13.60
N HIS A 336 -22.37 -26.87 -14.30
CA HIS A 336 -22.36 -27.36 -15.67
C HIS A 336 -22.61 -28.88 -15.68
N GLY A 337 -23.72 -29.27 -16.28
CA GLY A 337 -24.13 -30.67 -16.33
C GLY A 337 -24.32 -31.33 -14.95
N ALA A 338 -24.60 -30.55 -13.92
CA ALA A 338 -24.74 -31.01 -12.54
C ALA A 338 -23.65 -32.01 -12.10
N SER A 339 -22.42 -31.78 -12.58
CA SER A 339 -21.26 -32.66 -12.35
C SER A 339 -20.77 -32.58 -10.90
N ALA A 340 -20.50 -33.73 -10.28
CA ALA A 340 -20.06 -33.77 -8.90
C ALA A 340 -19.24 -35.02 -8.57
N LEU A 341 -18.21 -34.80 -7.73
CA LEU A 341 -17.60 -35.85 -6.90
C LEU A 341 -18.02 -35.59 -5.46
N ARG A 342 -18.67 -36.55 -4.83
CA ARG A 342 -19.12 -36.48 -3.42
C ARG A 342 -18.54 -37.64 -2.64
N LEU A 343 -18.16 -37.37 -1.40
CA LEU A 343 -17.52 -38.31 -0.51
C LEU A 343 -18.21 -38.30 0.86
N GLY A 344 -18.35 -39.44 1.49
CA GLY A 344 -18.84 -39.58 2.86
C GLY A 344 -20.33 -39.85 2.93
N TYR A 345 -21.04 -39.14 3.81
CA TYR A 345 -22.49 -39.25 3.94
C TYR A 345 -23.21 -38.50 2.86
N LEU A 346 -23.84 -39.21 1.92
CA LEU A 346 -24.47 -38.59 0.75
C LEU A 346 -25.87 -38.11 1.11
N THR A 347 -26.15 -36.86 0.82
CA THR A 347 -27.48 -36.24 0.99
C THR A 347 -28.07 -35.77 -0.33
N HIS A 348 -29.38 -35.53 -0.35
CA HIS A 348 -30.01 -34.81 -1.45
C HIS A 348 -29.46 -33.39 -1.61
N PRO A 349 -29.44 -32.80 -2.82
CA PRO A 349 -28.98 -31.43 -3.02
C PRO A 349 -29.75 -30.42 -2.17
N ARG A 350 -29.05 -29.41 -1.65
CA ARG A 350 -29.67 -28.28 -0.92
C ARG A 350 -30.43 -27.36 -1.89
N PRO A 351 -31.48 -26.65 -1.44
CA PRO A 351 -31.90 -26.45 -0.04
C PRO A 351 -32.71 -27.59 0.58
N GLU A 352 -33.16 -28.54 -0.17
CA GLU A 352 -33.96 -29.68 0.33
C GLU A 352 -33.10 -30.76 0.99
N GLY A 353 -31.78 -30.54 1.04
CA GLY A 353 -30.78 -31.48 1.54
C GLY A 353 -30.88 -31.79 3.02
N GLY A 354 -30.15 -32.84 3.41
CA GLY A 354 -30.16 -33.42 4.73
C GLY A 354 -30.84 -34.80 4.77
N LYS A 355 -31.69 -35.13 3.80
CA LYS A 355 -32.22 -36.50 3.67
C LYS A 355 -31.12 -37.41 3.10
N PRO A 356 -30.92 -38.56 3.74
CA PRO A 356 -29.90 -39.52 3.33
C PRO A 356 -30.18 -40.07 1.93
N ARG A 357 -29.12 -40.28 1.13
CA ARG A 357 -29.12 -41.00 -0.15
C ARG A 357 -28.24 -42.23 -0.11
N GLY A 358 -27.33 -42.31 0.84
CA GLY A 358 -26.36 -43.41 1.01
C GLY A 358 -25.05 -42.92 1.61
N GLU A 359 -24.09 -43.82 1.68
CA GLU A 359 -22.76 -43.58 2.21
C GLU A 359 -21.70 -44.05 1.20
N GLY A 360 -20.52 -43.43 1.18
CA GLY A 360 -19.43 -43.79 0.29
C GLY A 360 -19.02 -42.66 -0.66
N PHE A 361 -18.92 -42.93 -1.96
CA PHE A 361 -18.63 -41.88 -2.95
C PHE A 361 -19.61 -41.95 -4.12
N GLU A 362 -19.83 -40.79 -4.75
CA GLU A 362 -20.60 -40.66 -5.98
C GLU A 362 -19.83 -39.76 -6.98
N LEU A 363 -19.59 -40.29 -8.19
CA LEU A 363 -19.11 -39.52 -9.30
C LEU A 363 -20.25 -39.46 -10.36
N ARG A 364 -20.79 -38.27 -10.62
CA ARG A 364 -21.93 -38.11 -11.53
C ARG A 364 -21.77 -36.90 -12.46
N THR A 365 -22.43 -36.96 -13.58
CA THR A 365 -22.66 -35.85 -14.49
C THR A 365 -23.95 -36.13 -15.32
N ASP A 366 -24.63 -35.07 -15.75
CA ASP A 366 -25.72 -35.16 -16.71
C ASP A 366 -25.20 -35.09 -18.15
N GLU A 367 -23.90 -34.97 -18.34
CA GLU A 367 -23.17 -34.96 -19.60
C GLU A 367 -22.40 -36.26 -19.81
N HIS A 368 -21.42 -36.29 -20.69
CA HIS A 368 -20.61 -37.48 -21.00
C HIS A 368 -19.54 -37.72 -19.91
N GLY A 369 -19.38 -39.00 -19.51
CA GLY A 369 -18.35 -39.44 -18.59
C GLY A 369 -17.29 -40.31 -19.28
N ALA A 370 -16.03 -40.20 -18.89
CA ALA A 370 -14.95 -41.08 -19.31
C ALA A 370 -14.01 -41.36 -18.16
N VAL A 371 -13.70 -42.64 -17.89
CA VAL A 371 -12.66 -43.07 -16.98
C VAL A 371 -11.57 -43.74 -17.80
N ARG A 372 -10.35 -43.19 -17.78
CA ARG A 372 -9.22 -43.68 -18.60
C ARG A 372 -7.98 -43.78 -17.75
N ALA A 373 -7.23 -44.88 -17.89
CA ALA A 373 -5.93 -45.06 -17.25
C ALA A 373 -4.94 -45.66 -18.25
N ALA A 374 -3.76 -45.03 -18.40
CA ALA A 374 -2.77 -45.47 -19.40
C ALA A 374 -2.08 -46.80 -19.05
N ARG A 375 -2.07 -47.20 -17.77
CA ARG A 375 -1.37 -48.42 -17.28
C ARG A 375 -2.29 -49.53 -16.76
N GLY A 376 -3.59 -49.25 -16.67
CA GLY A 376 -4.59 -50.17 -16.23
C GLY A 376 -5.59 -49.53 -15.28
N LEU A 377 -6.79 -50.12 -15.23
CA LEU A 377 -7.90 -49.70 -14.38
C LEU A 377 -8.42 -50.96 -13.65
N LEU A 378 -8.50 -50.89 -12.30
CA LEU A 378 -9.14 -51.90 -11.48
C LEU A 378 -10.46 -51.33 -10.95
N LEU A 379 -11.56 -51.97 -11.22
CA LEU A 379 -12.85 -51.78 -10.58
C LEU A 379 -13.22 -53.11 -9.92
N SER A 380 -13.39 -53.11 -8.59
CA SER A 380 -13.64 -54.29 -7.83
C SER A 380 -14.68 -54.03 -6.75
N THR A 381 -15.48 -55.04 -6.44
CA THR A 381 -16.41 -55.09 -5.32
C THR A 381 -15.79 -55.81 -4.12
N GLU A 382 -14.55 -56.33 -4.26
CA GLU A 382 -13.83 -57.00 -3.20
C GLU A 382 -13.40 -56.01 -2.12
N GLU A 383 -13.59 -56.42 -0.87
CA GLU A 383 -13.33 -55.59 0.29
C GLU A 383 -11.83 -55.40 0.51
N GLN A 384 -11.41 -54.14 0.62
CA GLN A 384 -10.06 -53.74 1.05
C GLN A 384 -10.16 -52.65 2.09
N LEU A 385 -10.41 -53.02 3.33
CA LEU A 385 -10.58 -52.07 4.45
C LEU A 385 -9.30 -51.22 4.65
N ARG A 386 -9.49 -49.88 4.74
CA ARG A 386 -8.45 -48.90 4.96
C ARG A 386 -7.30 -48.94 3.95
N ALA A 387 -7.57 -49.47 2.74
CA ALA A 387 -6.58 -49.57 1.67
C ALA A 387 -5.23 -50.17 2.12
N GLY A 388 -5.28 -51.22 2.93
CA GLY A 388 -4.10 -51.82 3.60
C GLY A 388 -3.17 -52.63 2.68
N ALA A 389 -3.57 -52.89 1.43
CA ALA A 389 -2.79 -53.65 0.44
C ALA A 389 -2.22 -52.75 -0.65
N GLY A 390 -1.52 -53.32 -1.62
CA GLY A 390 -1.01 -52.56 -2.79
C GLY A 390 -2.11 -51.92 -3.59
N HIS A 391 -1.86 -50.75 -4.17
CA HIS A 391 -2.83 -49.89 -4.88
C HIS A 391 -3.64 -50.61 -5.99
N LEU A 392 -3.03 -51.59 -6.67
CA LEU A 392 -3.68 -52.42 -7.69
C LEU A 392 -3.66 -53.92 -7.28
N ASP A 393 -3.78 -54.20 -5.99
CA ASP A 393 -3.85 -55.57 -5.51
C ASP A 393 -5.13 -56.21 -6.05
N ARG A 394 -4.93 -57.31 -6.78
CA ARG A 394 -5.97 -58.12 -7.41
C ARG A 394 -5.95 -59.56 -6.92
N GLY A 395 -5.21 -59.86 -5.87
CA GLY A 395 -4.99 -61.24 -5.41
C GLY A 395 -6.29 -61.96 -5.16
N VAL A 396 -7.24 -61.35 -4.45
CA VAL A 396 -8.55 -61.94 -4.14
C VAL A 396 -9.39 -62.13 -5.45
N VAL A 397 -9.39 -61.13 -6.35
CA VAL A 397 -10.11 -61.21 -7.64
C VAL A 397 -9.56 -62.35 -8.49
N VAL A 398 -8.24 -62.52 -8.53
CA VAL A 398 -7.60 -63.63 -9.26
C VAL A 398 -7.99 -64.99 -8.65
N GLN A 399 -7.97 -65.12 -7.34
CA GLN A 399 -8.38 -66.36 -6.65
C GLN A 399 -9.85 -66.74 -6.93
N VAL A 400 -10.76 -65.75 -6.90
CA VAL A 400 -12.17 -65.97 -7.20
C VAL A 400 -12.35 -66.43 -8.67
N LEU A 401 -11.64 -65.80 -9.62
CA LEU A 401 -11.69 -66.20 -11.04
C LEU A 401 -11.07 -67.58 -11.28
N GLU A 402 -9.98 -67.90 -10.62
CA GLU A 402 -9.36 -69.22 -10.69
C GLU A 402 -10.28 -70.33 -10.12
N ALA A 403 -10.90 -70.09 -8.95
CA ALA A 403 -11.87 -71.00 -8.37
C ALA A 403 -13.11 -71.17 -9.29
N ALA A 404 -13.61 -70.09 -9.89
CA ALA A 404 -14.71 -70.14 -10.83
C ALA A 404 -14.36 -70.94 -12.10
N LEU A 405 -13.13 -70.77 -12.60
CA LEU A 405 -12.63 -71.51 -13.76
C LEU A 405 -12.48 -72.99 -13.45
N GLU A 406 -11.97 -73.32 -12.27
CA GLU A 406 -11.85 -74.72 -11.81
C GLU A 406 -13.21 -75.38 -11.69
N LEU A 407 -14.19 -74.73 -11.05
CA LEU A 407 -15.57 -75.19 -10.97
C LEU A 407 -16.19 -75.39 -12.34
N ALA A 408 -15.98 -74.48 -13.30
CA ALA A 408 -16.49 -74.60 -14.66
C ALA A 408 -15.88 -75.80 -15.41
N ARG A 409 -14.60 -76.09 -15.19
CA ARG A 409 -13.91 -77.30 -15.69
C ARG A 409 -14.49 -78.57 -15.12
N GLU A 410 -14.63 -78.67 -13.76
CA GLU A 410 -15.23 -79.80 -13.08
C GLU A 410 -16.66 -80.07 -13.57
N LEU A 411 -17.47 -79.02 -13.73
CA LEU A 411 -18.83 -79.16 -14.27
C LEU A 411 -18.83 -79.62 -15.74
N GLY A 412 -17.87 -79.17 -16.52
CA GLY A 412 -17.68 -79.63 -17.91
C GLY A 412 -17.31 -81.12 -18.00
N ASP A 413 -16.36 -81.52 -17.16
CA ASP A 413 -15.93 -82.98 -17.02
C ASP A 413 -17.07 -83.82 -16.57
N TYR A 414 -17.80 -83.41 -15.53
CA TYR A 414 -18.98 -84.10 -15.05
C TYR A 414 -20.09 -84.29 -16.13
N ALA A 415 -20.37 -83.20 -16.89
CA ALA A 415 -21.30 -83.21 -18.01
C ALA A 415 -20.84 -84.20 -19.10
N GLY A 416 -19.52 -84.28 -19.39
CA GLY A 416 -18.93 -85.20 -20.35
C GLY A 416 -19.11 -86.67 -19.91
N GLU A 417 -18.84 -87.04 -18.62
CA GLU A 417 -19.02 -88.36 -18.05
C GLU A 417 -20.48 -88.81 -18.08
N HIS A 418 -21.44 -87.93 -17.99
CA HIS A 418 -22.87 -88.21 -17.97
C HIS A 418 -23.59 -87.94 -19.32
N GLN A 419 -22.84 -87.95 -20.45
CA GLN A 419 -23.35 -87.82 -21.79
C GLN A 419 -24.07 -86.47 -22.00
N GLY A 420 -23.76 -85.42 -21.24
CA GLY A 420 -24.17 -84.07 -21.50
C GLY A 420 -23.37 -83.47 -22.66
N VAL A 421 -23.87 -82.34 -23.24
CA VAL A 421 -23.18 -81.61 -24.32
C VAL A 421 -21.97 -80.92 -23.70
N GLY A 422 -20.73 -81.35 -24.04
CA GLY A 422 -19.50 -80.64 -23.65
C GLY A 422 -19.43 -79.25 -24.28
N HIS A 423 -19.14 -78.26 -23.46
CA HIS A 423 -18.76 -76.94 -23.96
C HIS A 423 -17.24 -76.90 -24.21
N ASP A 424 -16.83 -76.76 -25.45
CA ASP A 424 -15.45 -76.40 -25.81
C ASP A 424 -15.13 -75.03 -25.18
N ALA A 425 -14.10 -74.97 -24.35
CA ALA A 425 -13.65 -73.79 -23.63
C ALA A 425 -12.74 -72.90 -24.52
#